data_db630dc52f49e51eee58a10d486ff388
#
_entry.id   db630dc52f49e51eee58a10d486ff388
#
_cell.length_a   1.000
_cell.length_b   1.000
_cell.length_c   1.000
_cell.angle_alpha   90.00
_cell.angle_beta   90.00
_cell.angle_gamma   90.00
#
_symmetry.space_group_name_H-M   'P 1'
#
loop_
_entity.id
_entity.type
_entity.pdbx_description
1 polymer ?
#
loop_
_entity_poly.entity_id
_entity_poly.type
_entity_poly.pdbx_seq_one_letter_code
_entity_poly.pdbx_strand_id
1 'polypeptide(L)'
;MFAPKFSFEQEQQFFLDIQQSIENKSFDRLILSQYKGELTELEKITFRMIELQGQATLSCLYHHTTQDVTKNYTLTDGVKKIAELLNLSKQANLFTLNQDIQLKKNKKKAMLNYQKKQTSVLKVEQQQHNREKQRYVQQQSPFLRHLGITDEKGQIVPSMARKWKQINKFIEIFSNAYEQIDASQQELNIVDFGSGKGYLTFALYDYLQ
;
A
#
# COMPACT_ATOMS: atom_id res chain seq x y z
N MET A 1 20.04 -6.41 24.33
CA MET A 1 19.93 -5.43 23.23
C MET A 1 20.23 -6.16 21.93
N PHE A 2 19.33 -6.15 20.93
CA PHE A 2 19.55 -6.82 19.65
C PHE A 2 20.59 -6.02 18.84
N ALA A 3 21.77 -6.59 18.60
CA ALA A 3 22.82 -5.98 17.78
C ALA A 3 23.04 -6.87 16.55
N PRO A 4 22.48 -6.51 15.40
CA PRO A 4 22.70 -7.25 14.17
C PRO A 4 24.14 -7.09 13.71
N LYS A 5 24.73 -8.17 13.16
CA LYS A 5 26.05 -8.10 12.53
C LYS A 5 25.88 -7.76 11.04
N PHE A 6 26.51 -6.70 10.61
CA PHE A 6 26.59 -6.28 9.20
C PHE A 6 28.02 -6.43 8.68
N SER A 7 28.15 -6.62 7.36
CA SER A 7 29.45 -6.81 6.71
C SER A 7 30.20 -5.50 6.50
N PHE A 8 29.48 -4.37 6.45
CA PHE A 8 30.06 -3.04 6.17
C PHE A 8 29.52 -1.99 7.16
N GLU A 9 30.33 -1.02 7.49
CA GLU A 9 29.93 0.14 8.33
C GLU A 9 28.74 0.90 7.75
N GLN A 10 28.66 1.02 6.41
CA GLN A 10 27.56 1.68 5.72
C GLN A 10 26.22 0.95 5.95
N GLU A 11 26.22 -0.37 6.08
CA GLU A 11 25.01 -1.11 6.41
C GLU A 11 24.57 -0.84 7.85
N GLN A 12 25.53 -0.80 8.75
CA GLN A 12 25.29 -0.47 10.15
C GLN A 12 24.74 0.95 10.31
N GLN A 13 25.35 1.93 9.60
CA GLN A 13 24.86 3.30 9.61
C GLN A 13 23.45 3.39 9.03
N PHE A 14 23.18 2.75 7.90
CA PHE A 14 21.85 2.71 7.29
C PHE A 14 20.80 2.10 8.22
N PHE A 15 21.17 1.06 8.97
CA PHE A 15 20.27 0.45 9.94
C PHE A 15 20.00 1.38 11.14
N LEU A 16 21.01 2.13 11.61
CA LEU A 16 20.83 3.18 12.62
C LEU A 16 19.89 4.28 12.13
N ASP A 17 20.04 4.72 10.87
CA ASP A 17 19.16 5.71 10.25
C ASP A 17 17.70 5.23 10.21
N ILE A 18 17.47 3.92 9.94
CA ILE A 18 16.13 3.33 10.01
C ILE A 18 15.57 3.42 11.43
N GLN A 19 16.33 2.98 12.43
CA GLN A 19 15.89 3.00 13.83
C GLN A 19 15.57 4.43 14.28
N GLN A 20 16.44 5.36 14.00
CA GLN A 20 16.26 6.78 14.33
C GLN A 20 15.03 7.37 13.62
N SER A 21 14.79 7.00 12.37
CA SER A 21 13.60 7.47 11.63
C SER A 21 12.30 6.95 12.21
N ILE A 22 12.29 5.73 12.76
CA ILE A 22 11.13 5.15 13.47
C ILE A 22 10.90 5.86 14.80
N GLU A 23 11.97 6.06 15.59
CA GLU A 23 11.91 6.71 16.90
C GLU A 23 11.42 8.16 16.82
N ASN A 24 11.94 8.93 15.86
CA ASN A 24 11.57 10.33 15.65
C ASN A 24 10.32 10.53 14.77
N LYS A 25 9.62 9.43 14.42
CA LYS A 25 8.37 9.40 13.61
C LYS A 25 8.53 10.02 12.21
N SER A 26 9.72 10.03 11.67
CA SER A 26 9.98 10.51 10.30
C SER A 26 9.96 9.40 9.25
N PHE A 27 9.89 8.13 9.66
CA PHE A 27 9.83 6.97 8.79
C PHE A 27 8.57 6.99 7.92
N ASP A 28 8.74 6.98 6.59
CA ASP A 28 7.64 6.80 5.63
C ASP A 28 7.59 5.34 5.17
N ARG A 29 8.65 4.89 4.51
CA ARG A 29 8.76 3.51 4.03
C ARG A 29 10.20 3.08 3.82
N LEU A 30 10.43 1.78 3.88
CA LEU A 30 11.69 1.14 3.51
C LEU A 30 11.42 0.14 2.38
N ILE A 31 12.21 0.20 1.31
CA ILE A 31 12.14 -0.75 0.20
C ILE A 31 13.48 -1.49 0.12
N LEU A 32 13.42 -2.82 0.22
CA LEU A 32 14.55 -3.72 0.01
C LEU A 32 14.38 -4.42 -1.35
N SER A 33 15.44 -4.52 -2.11
CA SER A 33 15.43 -5.16 -3.43
C SER A 33 16.71 -5.94 -3.71
N GLN A 34 16.72 -6.70 -4.79
CA GLN A 34 17.80 -7.62 -5.14
C GLN A 34 18.11 -8.61 -3.99
N TYR A 35 17.07 -9.20 -3.45
CA TYR A 35 17.14 -10.19 -2.39
C TYR A 35 17.91 -11.44 -2.84
N LYS A 36 18.72 -12.04 -1.95
CA LYS A 36 19.61 -13.19 -2.21
C LYS A 36 19.45 -14.30 -1.17
N GLY A 37 18.30 -14.37 -0.52
CA GLY A 37 17.96 -15.48 0.38
C GLY A 37 17.17 -16.59 -0.33
N GLU A 38 16.54 -17.42 0.48
CA GLU A 38 15.84 -18.64 0.02
C GLU A 38 14.49 -18.37 -0.66
N LEU A 39 13.90 -17.17 -0.47
CA LEU A 39 12.62 -16.82 -1.11
C LEU A 39 12.85 -16.58 -2.59
N THR A 40 12.51 -17.58 -3.40
CA THR A 40 12.53 -17.48 -4.85
C THR A 40 11.43 -16.54 -5.35
N GLU A 41 11.63 -15.94 -6.52
CA GLU A 41 10.65 -15.05 -7.17
C GLU A 41 10.30 -13.77 -6.37
N LEU A 42 11.07 -13.42 -5.34
CA LEU A 42 10.87 -12.21 -4.56
C LEU A 42 11.54 -11.01 -5.26
N GLU A 43 10.74 -10.07 -5.74
CA GLU A 43 11.22 -8.89 -6.45
C GLU A 43 11.66 -7.78 -5.49
N LYS A 44 10.80 -7.47 -4.51
CA LYS A 44 11.05 -6.43 -3.51
C LYS A 44 10.30 -6.68 -2.22
N ILE A 45 10.77 -6.04 -1.15
CA ILE A 45 10.11 -6.05 0.16
C ILE A 45 9.87 -4.60 0.54
N THR A 46 8.66 -4.27 0.96
CA THR A 46 8.30 -2.91 1.38
C THR A 46 7.82 -2.92 2.83
N PHE A 47 8.46 -2.13 3.68
CA PHE A 47 8.00 -1.87 5.05
C PHE A 47 7.32 -0.51 5.14
N ARG A 48 6.23 -0.46 5.89
CA ARG A 48 5.51 0.78 6.25
C ARG A 48 5.05 0.74 7.70
N MET A 49 4.97 1.92 8.30
CA MET A 49 4.30 2.06 9.60
C MET A 49 2.79 2.10 9.36
N ILE A 50 2.07 1.29 10.13
CA ILE A 50 0.60 1.29 10.19
C ILE A 50 0.15 1.31 11.64
N GLU A 51 -1.06 1.73 11.88
CA GLU A 51 -1.74 1.56 13.16
C GLU A 51 -2.69 0.36 13.05
N LEU A 52 -2.51 -0.63 13.90
CA LEU A 52 -3.37 -1.80 13.96
C LEU A 52 -3.88 -1.97 15.40
N GLN A 53 -5.21 -1.92 15.58
CA GLN A 53 -5.85 -2.01 16.90
C GLN A 53 -5.29 -1.00 17.93
N GLY A 54 -5.00 0.23 17.50
CA GLY A 54 -4.43 1.27 18.34
C GLY A 54 -2.93 1.13 18.65
N GLN A 55 -2.24 0.16 18.02
CA GLN A 55 -0.82 -0.07 18.21
C GLN A 55 -0.01 0.21 16.94
N ALA A 56 1.11 0.93 17.08
CA ALA A 56 2.04 1.13 15.99
C ALA A 56 2.68 -0.21 15.58
N THR A 57 2.55 -0.54 14.31
CA THR A 57 2.90 -1.85 13.74
C THR A 57 3.72 -1.65 12.46
N LEU A 58 4.76 -2.45 12.24
CA LEU A 58 5.48 -2.50 10.97
C LEU A 58 4.83 -3.52 10.05
N SER A 59 4.19 -3.04 8.99
CA SER A 59 3.66 -3.87 7.91
C SER A 59 4.74 -4.13 6.89
N CYS A 60 4.97 -5.40 6.57
CA CYS A 60 5.96 -5.89 5.63
C CYS A 60 5.26 -6.57 4.46
N LEU A 61 5.36 -5.99 3.27
CA LEU A 61 4.80 -6.51 2.04
C LEU A 61 5.91 -7.14 1.19
N TYR A 62 5.82 -8.44 0.98
CA TYR A 62 6.66 -9.21 0.08
C TYR A 62 6.01 -9.24 -1.30
N HIS A 63 6.65 -8.62 -2.29
CA HIS A 63 6.21 -8.65 -3.68
C HIS A 63 6.92 -9.79 -4.40
N HIS A 64 6.20 -10.84 -4.70
CA HIS A 64 6.64 -11.91 -5.59
C HIS A 64 6.12 -11.67 -7.00
N THR A 65 6.69 -12.35 -7.99
CA THR A 65 6.26 -12.22 -9.39
C THR A 65 4.79 -12.56 -9.62
N THR A 66 4.22 -13.46 -8.81
CA THR A 66 2.85 -13.97 -9.00
C THR A 66 1.88 -13.58 -7.88
N GLN A 67 2.36 -13.12 -6.72
CA GLN A 67 1.52 -12.80 -5.58
C GLN A 67 2.18 -11.81 -4.62
N ASP A 68 1.34 -11.15 -3.84
CA ASP A 68 1.76 -10.29 -2.74
C ASP A 68 1.44 -10.94 -1.40
N VAL A 69 2.42 -10.98 -0.48
CA VAL A 69 2.24 -11.53 0.87
C VAL A 69 2.53 -10.44 1.90
N THR A 70 1.54 -10.11 2.73
CA THR A 70 1.71 -9.12 3.81
C THR A 70 1.85 -9.82 5.16
N LYS A 71 2.85 -9.40 5.95
CA LYS A 71 3.04 -9.79 7.35
C LYS A 71 3.16 -8.54 8.21
N ASN A 72 2.52 -8.55 9.37
CA ASN A 72 2.57 -7.44 10.32
C ASN A 72 3.39 -7.85 11.54
N TYR A 73 4.26 -6.96 12.00
CA TYR A 73 5.17 -7.18 13.11
C TYR A 73 5.02 -6.09 14.16
N THR A 74 5.25 -6.42 15.44
CA THR A 74 5.51 -5.40 16.45
C THR A 74 6.71 -4.54 16.02
N LEU A 75 6.86 -3.33 16.56
CA LEU A 75 8.03 -2.49 16.23
C LEU A 75 9.34 -3.22 16.49
N THR A 76 9.44 -3.89 17.64
CA THR A 76 10.65 -4.63 18.04
C THR A 76 10.97 -5.79 17.09
N ASP A 77 9.97 -6.60 16.74
CA ASP A 77 10.20 -7.76 15.85
C ASP A 77 10.34 -7.33 14.40
N GLY A 78 9.67 -6.26 14.01
CA GLY A 78 9.81 -5.67 12.67
C GLY A 78 11.21 -5.10 12.43
N VAL A 79 11.81 -4.43 13.42
CA VAL A 79 13.20 -3.94 13.33
C VAL A 79 14.18 -5.11 13.23
N LYS A 80 13.98 -6.20 14.01
CA LYS A 80 14.79 -7.42 13.85
C LYS A 80 14.66 -8.02 12.44
N LYS A 81 13.42 -8.10 11.94
CA LYS A 81 13.14 -8.61 10.59
C LYS A 81 13.77 -7.74 9.51
N ILE A 82 13.77 -6.42 9.66
CA ILE A 82 14.47 -5.49 8.75
C ILE A 82 15.97 -5.83 8.72
N ALA A 83 16.62 -6.02 9.86
CA ALA A 83 18.04 -6.35 9.91
C ALA A 83 18.38 -7.67 9.19
N GLU A 84 17.56 -8.72 9.40
CA GLU A 84 17.72 -10.00 8.71
C GLU A 84 17.62 -9.84 7.19
N LEU A 85 16.57 -9.16 6.72
CA LEU A 85 16.31 -8.98 5.29
C LEU A 85 17.29 -8.01 4.63
N LEU A 86 17.77 -7.00 5.36
CA LEU A 86 18.80 -6.07 4.89
C LEU A 86 20.11 -6.80 4.59
N ASN A 87 20.53 -7.73 5.44
CA ASN A 87 21.71 -8.57 5.22
C ASN A 87 21.61 -9.36 3.91
N LEU A 88 20.43 -9.80 3.53
CA LEU A 88 20.16 -10.61 2.34
C LEU A 88 19.84 -9.78 1.09
N SER A 89 19.73 -8.46 1.20
CA SER A 89 19.38 -7.56 0.08
C SER A 89 20.59 -6.76 -0.38
N LYS A 90 20.76 -6.57 -1.71
CA LYS A 90 21.86 -5.77 -2.25
C LYS A 90 21.54 -4.29 -2.38
N GLN A 91 20.26 -3.94 -2.38
CA GLN A 91 19.80 -2.55 -2.42
C GLN A 91 18.73 -2.30 -1.37
N ALA A 92 18.82 -1.14 -0.74
CA ALA A 92 17.82 -0.65 0.20
C ALA A 92 17.60 0.85 -0.01
N ASN A 93 16.34 1.28 0.05
CA ASN A 93 15.96 2.70 -0.01
C ASN A 93 15.07 3.01 1.19
N LEU A 94 15.55 3.88 2.06
CA LEU A 94 14.79 4.44 3.17
C LEU A 94 14.23 5.80 2.75
N PHE A 95 12.94 5.94 2.82
CA PHE A 95 12.22 7.18 2.61
C PHE A 95 11.78 7.74 3.96
N THR A 96 12.18 8.96 4.26
CA THR A 96 11.74 9.67 5.46
C THR A 96 11.03 10.96 5.07
N LEU A 97 10.48 11.67 6.04
CA LEU A 97 9.86 12.97 5.79
C LEU A 97 10.87 14.02 5.26
N ASN A 98 12.13 13.93 5.68
CA ASN A 98 13.14 14.97 5.46
C ASN A 98 14.18 14.61 4.40
N GLN A 99 14.42 13.32 4.18
CA GLN A 99 15.47 12.84 3.27
C GLN A 99 15.17 11.42 2.78
N ASP A 100 15.75 11.09 1.64
CA ASP A 100 15.81 9.73 1.12
C ASP A 100 17.24 9.22 1.25
N ILE A 101 17.40 7.98 1.72
CA ILE A 101 18.71 7.35 1.95
C ILE A 101 18.75 6.07 1.13
N GLN A 102 19.78 5.94 0.30
CA GLN A 102 19.98 4.76 -0.52
C GLN A 102 21.23 4.01 -0.11
N LEU A 103 21.10 2.72 0.19
CA LEU A 103 22.20 1.79 0.35
C LEU A 103 22.28 0.88 -0.88
N LYS A 104 23.48 0.78 -1.46
CA LYS A 104 23.84 -0.20 -2.49
C LYS A 104 25.07 -0.96 -2.02
N LYS A 105 25.03 -2.28 -2.11
CA LYS A 105 26.17 -3.13 -1.74
C LYS A 105 26.42 -4.25 -2.72
N ASN A 106 27.67 -4.66 -2.78
CA ASN A 106 28.13 -5.87 -3.47
C ASN A 106 29.08 -6.66 -2.56
N LYS A 107 29.72 -7.70 -3.09
CA LYS A 107 30.66 -8.54 -2.31
C LYS A 107 31.88 -7.79 -1.78
N LYS A 108 32.23 -6.63 -2.36
CA LYS A 108 33.49 -5.92 -2.06
C LYS A 108 33.29 -4.60 -1.32
N LYS A 109 32.15 -3.93 -1.50
CA LYS A 109 31.87 -2.61 -0.95
C LYS A 109 30.39 -2.35 -0.75
N ALA A 110 30.09 -1.46 0.19
CA ALA A 110 28.80 -0.81 0.33
C ALA A 110 28.93 0.69 0.10
N MET A 111 27.88 1.31 -0.42
CA MET A 111 27.79 2.76 -0.67
C MET A 111 26.49 3.27 -0.08
N LEU A 112 26.58 4.38 0.63
CA LEU A 112 25.46 5.06 1.25
C LEU A 112 25.32 6.45 0.61
N ASN A 113 24.13 6.80 0.15
CA ASN A 113 23.85 8.08 -0.46
C ASN A 113 22.64 8.72 0.21
N TYR A 114 22.77 10.00 0.60
CA TYR A 114 21.75 10.81 1.26
C TYR A 114 21.26 11.89 0.29
N GLN A 115 19.96 11.95 0.09
CA GLN A 115 19.31 12.97 -0.72
C GLN A 115 18.31 13.74 0.14
N LYS A 116 18.65 14.99 0.48
CA LYS A 116 17.74 15.87 1.21
C LYS A 116 16.52 16.19 0.34
N LYS A 117 15.34 16.10 0.90
CA LYS A 117 14.13 16.63 0.28
C LYS A 117 14.14 18.14 0.44
N GLN A 118 14.01 18.86 -0.66
CA GLN A 118 13.70 20.29 -0.57
C GLN A 118 12.34 20.39 0.13
N THR A 119 12.29 21.16 1.20
CA THR A 119 11.06 21.45 1.94
C THR A 119 10.21 22.39 1.09
N SER A 120 9.62 21.90 0.01
CA SER A 120 8.37 22.49 -0.44
C SER A 120 7.39 22.20 0.68
N VAL A 121 6.68 23.22 1.13
CA VAL A 121 5.58 23.14 2.11
C VAL A 121 4.47 22.29 1.46
N LEU A 122 4.75 21.04 1.25
CA LEU A 122 3.74 20.05 0.96
C LEU A 122 3.14 19.74 2.33
N LYS A 123 1.90 20.19 2.50
CA LYS A 123 1.00 19.76 3.58
C LYS A 123 1.32 18.29 3.86
N VAL A 124 1.78 18.02 5.08
CA VAL A 124 1.75 16.69 5.66
C VAL A 124 0.27 16.37 5.77
N GLU A 125 -0.33 15.95 4.68
CA GLU A 125 -1.50 15.11 4.76
C GLU A 125 -0.98 13.87 5.47
N GLN A 126 -1.19 13.87 6.78
CA GLN A 126 -1.18 12.63 7.55
C GLN A 126 -2.02 11.68 6.71
N GLN A 127 -1.35 10.77 6.01
CA GLN A 127 -2.01 9.61 5.45
C GLN A 127 -2.49 8.83 6.68
N GLN A 128 -3.62 9.26 7.23
CA GLN A 128 -4.38 8.44 8.14
C GLN A 128 -4.60 7.14 7.37
N HIS A 129 -4.01 6.06 7.85
CA HIS A 129 -4.26 4.71 7.34
C HIS A 129 -5.74 4.33 7.44
N ASN A 130 -6.51 5.13 8.15
CA ASN A 130 -7.96 5.19 8.13
C ASN A 130 -8.42 6.22 7.10
N ARG A 131 -7.94 6.12 5.86
CA ARG A 131 -8.59 6.77 4.74
C ARG A 131 -10.04 6.28 4.81
N GLU A 132 -10.97 7.15 5.19
CA GLU A 132 -12.38 6.87 4.97
C GLU A 132 -12.46 6.48 3.50
N LYS A 133 -12.77 5.19 3.28
CA LYS A 133 -12.86 4.69 1.92
C LYS A 133 -13.97 5.48 1.28
N GLN A 134 -13.60 6.43 0.41
CA GLN A 134 -14.56 7.14 -0.40
C GLN A 134 -15.40 6.08 -1.11
N ARG A 135 -16.65 5.97 -0.71
CA ARG A 135 -17.57 5.01 -1.28
C ARG A 135 -18.31 5.73 -2.37
N TYR A 136 -18.10 5.27 -3.58
CA TYR A 136 -18.73 5.83 -4.78
C TYR A 136 -20.18 5.39 -4.92
N VAL A 137 -20.57 4.29 -4.28
CA VAL A 137 -21.94 3.79 -4.25
C VAL A 137 -22.46 3.90 -2.83
N GLN A 138 -23.64 4.51 -2.68
CA GLN A 138 -24.29 4.61 -1.38
C GLN A 138 -24.82 3.25 -0.96
N GLN A 139 -24.67 2.91 0.32
CA GLN A 139 -25.10 1.61 0.85
C GLN A 139 -26.61 1.41 0.79
N GLN A 140 -27.35 2.50 0.71
CA GLN A 140 -28.81 2.54 0.61
C GLN A 140 -29.34 2.48 -0.81
N SER A 141 -28.46 2.46 -1.84
CA SER A 141 -28.87 2.41 -3.26
C SER A 141 -29.80 1.23 -3.51
N PRO A 142 -30.99 1.46 -4.12
CA PRO A 142 -32.03 0.43 -4.26
C PRO A 142 -31.54 -0.83 -5.00
N PHE A 143 -30.69 -0.69 -5.99
CA PHE A 143 -30.17 -1.82 -6.76
C PHE A 143 -29.38 -2.81 -5.91
N LEU A 144 -28.70 -2.36 -4.84
CA LEU A 144 -27.96 -3.24 -3.93
C LEU A 144 -28.89 -4.23 -3.21
N ARG A 145 -30.07 -3.75 -2.80
CA ARG A 145 -31.09 -4.59 -2.18
C ARG A 145 -31.68 -5.58 -3.18
N HIS A 146 -32.04 -5.13 -4.39
CA HIS A 146 -32.60 -6.00 -5.43
C HIS A 146 -31.62 -7.11 -5.84
N LEU A 147 -30.32 -6.83 -5.82
CA LEU A 147 -29.26 -7.81 -6.11
C LEU A 147 -28.81 -8.62 -4.89
N GLY A 148 -29.45 -8.44 -3.72
CA GLY A 148 -29.15 -9.16 -2.50
C GLY A 148 -27.79 -8.83 -1.88
N ILE A 149 -27.22 -7.65 -2.17
CA ILE A 149 -25.96 -7.17 -1.59
C ILE A 149 -26.22 -6.57 -0.21
N THR A 150 -27.34 -5.86 -0.06
CA THR A 150 -27.82 -5.34 1.22
C THR A 150 -29.09 -6.05 1.64
N ASP A 151 -29.34 -6.08 2.95
CA ASP A 151 -30.58 -6.53 3.56
C ASP A 151 -31.67 -5.45 3.55
N GLU A 152 -32.81 -5.72 4.16
CA GLU A 152 -33.93 -4.77 4.27
C GLU A 152 -33.60 -3.50 5.07
N LYS A 153 -32.59 -3.57 5.94
CA LYS A 153 -32.10 -2.45 6.73
C LYS A 153 -30.97 -1.67 6.04
N GLY A 154 -30.63 -2.04 4.78
CA GLY A 154 -29.51 -1.46 4.03
C GLY A 154 -28.14 -1.90 4.53
N GLN A 155 -28.03 -2.96 5.34
CA GLN A 155 -26.74 -3.47 5.81
C GLN A 155 -26.17 -4.50 4.83
N ILE A 156 -24.85 -4.47 4.63
CA ILE A 156 -24.18 -5.42 3.72
C ILE A 156 -24.31 -6.84 4.26
N VAL A 157 -24.90 -7.72 3.44
CA VAL A 157 -24.96 -9.15 3.74
C VAL A 157 -23.55 -9.73 3.82
N PRO A 158 -23.14 -10.42 4.91
CA PRO A 158 -21.76 -10.88 5.09
C PRO A 158 -21.19 -11.68 3.92
N SER A 159 -21.98 -12.58 3.31
CA SER A 159 -21.59 -13.37 2.14
C SER A 159 -21.34 -12.51 0.89
N MET A 160 -21.92 -11.31 0.82
CA MET A 160 -21.81 -10.37 -0.30
C MET A 160 -20.74 -9.27 -0.08
N ALA A 161 -20.05 -9.29 1.05
CA ALA A 161 -19.03 -8.26 1.38
C ALA A 161 -17.91 -8.16 0.34
N ARG A 162 -17.51 -9.27 -0.29
CA ARG A 162 -16.53 -9.26 -1.40
C ARG A 162 -17.09 -8.58 -2.65
N LYS A 163 -18.36 -8.87 -2.99
CA LYS A 163 -19.05 -8.27 -4.12
C LYS A 163 -19.20 -6.75 -3.93
N TRP A 164 -19.58 -6.31 -2.74
CA TRP A 164 -19.64 -4.91 -2.36
C TRP A 164 -18.30 -4.19 -2.56
N LYS A 165 -17.19 -4.80 -2.12
CA LYS A 165 -15.84 -4.25 -2.33
C LYS A 165 -15.48 -4.17 -3.83
N GLN A 166 -15.84 -5.20 -4.60
CA GLN A 166 -15.62 -5.24 -6.05
C GLN A 166 -16.34 -4.11 -6.76
N ILE A 167 -17.62 -3.88 -6.44
CA ILE A 167 -18.43 -2.80 -7.02
C ILE A 167 -17.80 -1.44 -6.74
N ASN A 168 -17.47 -1.14 -5.47
CA ASN A 168 -16.85 0.15 -5.14
C ASN A 168 -15.50 0.35 -5.83
N LYS A 169 -14.68 -0.70 -5.94
CA LYS A 169 -13.40 -0.61 -6.64
C LYS A 169 -13.57 -0.40 -8.15
N PHE A 170 -14.57 -1.03 -8.74
CA PHE A 170 -14.91 -0.84 -10.14
C PHE A 170 -15.34 0.61 -10.41
N ILE A 171 -16.25 1.17 -9.61
CA ILE A 171 -16.69 2.56 -9.78
C ILE A 171 -15.54 3.55 -9.52
N GLU A 172 -14.65 3.29 -8.57
CA GLU A 172 -13.43 4.10 -8.38
C GLU A 172 -12.57 4.15 -9.65
N ILE A 173 -12.38 3.01 -10.32
CA ILE A 173 -11.60 2.95 -11.57
C ILE A 173 -12.35 3.67 -12.69
N PHE A 174 -13.66 3.43 -12.80
CA PHE A 174 -14.49 4.06 -13.80
C PHE A 174 -14.55 5.58 -13.63
N SER A 175 -14.71 6.10 -12.41
CA SER A 175 -14.76 7.53 -12.14
C SER A 175 -13.49 8.25 -12.61
N ASN A 176 -12.32 7.67 -12.34
CA ASN A 176 -11.05 8.23 -12.81
C ASN A 176 -10.93 8.26 -14.33
N ALA A 177 -11.49 7.26 -15.02
CA ALA A 177 -11.53 7.24 -16.49
C ALA A 177 -12.58 8.22 -17.04
N TYR A 178 -13.72 8.29 -16.37
CA TYR A 178 -14.84 9.18 -16.75
C TYR A 178 -14.46 10.66 -16.64
N GLU A 179 -13.71 11.05 -15.60
CA GLU A 179 -13.19 12.42 -15.43
C GLU A 179 -12.24 12.86 -16.55
N GLN A 180 -11.67 11.92 -17.32
CA GLN A 180 -10.78 12.21 -18.45
C GLN A 180 -11.51 12.32 -19.79
N ILE A 181 -12.80 12.04 -19.82
CA ILE A 181 -13.63 12.18 -21.03
C ILE A 181 -13.96 13.65 -21.23
N ASP A 182 -13.80 14.13 -22.48
CA ASP A 182 -14.12 15.50 -22.82
C ASP A 182 -15.63 15.78 -22.61
N ALA A 183 -15.94 16.78 -21.79
CA ALA A 183 -17.30 17.20 -21.47
C ALA A 183 -18.10 17.67 -22.70
N SER A 184 -17.47 17.84 -23.87
CA SER A 184 -18.13 18.17 -25.13
C SER A 184 -18.85 16.96 -25.78
N GLN A 185 -18.59 15.74 -25.30
CA GLN A 185 -19.31 14.54 -25.78
C GLN A 185 -20.74 14.52 -25.21
N GLN A 186 -21.72 14.63 -26.12
CA GLN A 186 -23.14 14.71 -25.74
C GLN A 186 -23.75 13.37 -25.33
N GLU A 187 -23.14 12.23 -25.69
CA GLU A 187 -23.64 10.91 -25.41
C GLU A 187 -22.50 9.96 -24.94
N LEU A 188 -22.74 9.26 -23.85
CA LEU A 188 -21.86 8.21 -23.38
C LEU A 188 -22.50 6.84 -23.62
N ASN A 189 -21.92 6.05 -24.51
CA ASN A 189 -22.35 4.68 -24.77
C ASN A 189 -21.48 3.71 -23.99
N ILE A 190 -22.09 2.93 -23.08
CA ILE A 190 -21.42 1.93 -22.27
C ILE A 190 -21.93 0.56 -22.65
N VAL A 191 -21.01 -0.37 -22.93
CA VAL A 191 -21.34 -1.76 -23.25
C VAL A 191 -20.66 -2.66 -22.22
N ASP A 192 -21.46 -3.49 -21.54
CA ASP A 192 -20.98 -4.48 -20.57
C ASP A 192 -21.05 -5.89 -21.16
N PHE A 193 -19.90 -6.45 -21.51
CA PHE A 193 -19.81 -7.81 -22.05
C PHE A 193 -19.69 -8.82 -20.88
N GLY A 194 -20.63 -9.75 -20.81
CA GLY A 194 -20.62 -10.79 -19.76
C GLY A 194 -21.14 -10.30 -18.41
N SER A 195 -22.09 -9.35 -18.43
CA SER A 195 -22.65 -8.70 -17.23
C SER A 195 -23.15 -9.65 -16.12
N GLY A 196 -23.53 -10.89 -16.47
CA GLY A 196 -24.04 -11.88 -15.54
C GLY A 196 -25.32 -11.38 -14.84
N LYS A 197 -25.24 -11.14 -13.52
CA LYS A 197 -26.36 -10.56 -12.75
C LYS A 197 -26.44 -9.03 -12.83
N GLY A 198 -25.62 -8.38 -13.66
CA GLY A 198 -25.64 -6.94 -13.87
C GLY A 198 -25.10 -6.10 -12.70
N TYR A 199 -24.37 -6.69 -11.77
CA TYR A 199 -23.86 -5.96 -10.59
C TYR A 199 -23.10 -4.69 -10.94
N LEU A 200 -22.25 -4.73 -11.97
CA LEU A 200 -21.44 -3.61 -12.38
C LEU A 200 -22.23 -2.63 -13.26
N THR A 201 -23.11 -3.16 -14.12
CA THR A 201 -24.02 -2.37 -14.97
C THR A 201 -24.93 -1.49 -14.11
N PHE A 202 -25.59 -2.06 -13.11
CA PHE A 202 -26.45 -1.29 -12.20
C PHE A 202 -25.66 -0.32 -11.32
N ALA A 203 -24.45 -0.66 -10.93
CA ALA A 203 -23.59 0.26 -10.19
C ALA A 203 -23.15 1.45 -11.03
N LEU A 204 -22.84 1.25 -12.33
CA LEU A 204 -22.57 2.34 -13.28
C LEU A 204 -23.77 3.24 -13.46
N TYR A 205 -24.95 2.65 -13.66
CA TYR A 205 -26.18 3.41 -13.81
C TYR A 205 -26.46 4.29 -12.58
N ASP A 206 -26.33 3.73 -11.38
CA ASP A 206 -26.50 4.43 -10.10
C ASP A 206 -25.48 5.58 -9.92
N TYR A 207 -24.25 5.39 -10.39
CA TYR A 207 -23.18 6.38 -10.31
C TYR A 207 -23.37 7.56 -11.28
N LEU A 208 -23.98 7.32 -12.44
CA LEU A 208 -24.15 8.31 -13.51
C LEU A 208 -25.46 9.13 -13.39
N GLN A 209 -26.34 8.82 -12.42
CA GLN A 209 -27.56 9.58 -12.11
C GLN A 209 -27.23 10.81 -11.25
#